data_c1731a286de4a28a8f6d1dff134e931c
#
_entry.id   c1731a286de4a28a8f6d1dff134e931c
#
_cell.length_a   1.000
_cell.length_b   1.000
_cell.length_c   1.000
_cell.angle_alpha   90.00
_cell.angle_beta   90.00
_cell.angle_gamma   90.00
#
_symmetry.space_group_name_H-M   'P 1'
#
loop_
_entity.id
_entity.type
_entity.pdbx_description
1 polymer ?
#
loop_
_entity_poly.entity_id
_entity_poly.type
_entity_poly.pdbx_seq_one_letter_code
_entity_poly.pdbx_strand_id
1 'polypeptide(L)'
;MDLALDPLVNGFGARVDHNLTDSTDPLLSGALTAALHRHRLLVFPGQHLNHTDLLSASSLFGTLDTDVDRRYAVGGFPGITVVSNIVEDGTRVGIYDGDHEEEWHADNSFKQDLTRATLLYSVITPRCGGETRFADATRAYADLPTDLKERIGNLRAVHSIQQLGIRQAQAADGRSSAAGGSLADRAQVEHPLAPVHPVTGIRSLLLGSMVIDDIVGLSDQDSSQLLATLLAHTTSAPYVHTHRWNQGDLVVWDNRALLHTASACDSSRNSRLLFRTSVR
;
A
#
# COMPACT_ATOMS: atom_id res chain seq x y z
N MET A 1 -24.56 -12.84 -3.43
CA MET A 1 -23.82 -13.01 -4.70
C MET A 1 -22.60 -13.83 -4.42
N ASP A 2 -22.39 -14.92 -5.14
CA ASP A 2 -21.18 -15.74 -4.99
C ASP A 2 -20.15 -15.25 -6.00
N LEU A 3 -18.96 -14.87 -5.50
CA LEU A 3 -17.81 -14.52 -6.34
C LEU A 3 -17.00 -15.78 -6.63
N ALA A 4 -16.59 -15.96 -7.88
CA ALA A 4 -15.59 -16.97 -8.22
C ALA A 4 -14.23 -16.50 -7.72
N LEU A 5 -13.70 -17.19 -6.70
CA LEU A 5 -12.46 -16.82 -6.01
C LEU A 5 -11.47 -17.98 -6.10
N ASP A 6 -10.33 -17.77 -6.74
CA ASP A 6 -9.21 -18.71 -6.76
C ASP A 6 -8.12 -18.25 -5.78
N PRO A 7 -7.83 -19.01 -4.71
CA PRO A 7 -6.79 -18.65 -3.76
C PRO A 7 -5.43 -18.50 -4.44
N LEU A 8 -4.68 -17.46 -4.05
CA LEU A 8 -3.29 -17.31 -4.47
C LEU A 8 -2.37 -18.29 -3.71
N VAL A 9 -1.24 -18.60 -4.31
CA VAL A 9 -0.17 -19.36 -3.66
C VAL A 9 0.32 -18.57 -2.45
N ASN A 10 0.71 -19.21 -1.36
CA ASN A 10 1.22 -18.63 -0.09
C ASN A 10 0.16 -18.34 1.00
N GLY A 11 -1.08 -18.77 0.83
CA GLY A 11 -2.06 -18.82 1.91
C GLY A 11 -2.80 -17.53 2.21
N PHE A 12 -2.58 -16.45 1.43
CA PHE A 12 -3.42 -15.26 1.45
C PHE A 12 -3.59 -14.70 0.03
N GLY A 13 -4.63 -13.86 -0.15
CA GLY A 13 -5.01 -13.33 -1.44
C GLY A 13 -5.88 -14.27 -2.26
N ALA A 14 -6.65 -13.69 -3.18
CA ALA A 14 -7.46 -14.41 -4.14
C ALA A 14 -7.51 -13.69 -5.49
N ARG A 15 -7.51 -14.48 -6.56
CA ARG A 15 -7.89 -14.01 -7.90
C ARG A 15 -9.41 -13.99 -7.99
N VAL A 16 -9.96 -12.91 -8.55
CA VAL A 16 -11.39 -12.72 -8.72
C VAL A 16 -11.68 -12.66 -10.22
N ASP A 17 -12.46 -13.59 -10.71
CA ASP A 17 -12.95 -13.58 -12.09
C ASP A 17 -14.26 -12.79 -12.16
N HIS A 18 -14.13 -11.46 -12.20
CA HIS A 18 -15.26 -10.53 -12.32
C HIS A 18 -14.83 -9.26 -13.06
N ASN A 19 -15.66 -8.81 -13.99
CA ASN A 19 -15.46 -7.53 -14.68
C ASN A 19 -16.08 -6.40 -13.82
N LEU A 20 -15.27 -5.38 -13.51
CA LEU A 20 -15.68 -4.25 -12.68
C LEU A 20 -16.16 -3.03 -13.50
N THR A 21 -16.16 -3.11 -14.82
CA THR A 21 -16.69 -2.04 -15.67
C THR A 21 -18.19 -1.85 -15.40
N ASP A 22 -18.63 -0.59 -15.18
CA ASP A 22 -20.02 -0.20 -14.92
C ASP A 22 -20.69 -0.89 -13.72
N SER A 23 -19.91 -1.48 -12.81
CA SER A 23 -20.46 -2.19 -11.65
C SER A 23 -20.89 -1.21 -10.57
N THR A 24 -22.21 -1.08 -10.36
CA THR A 24 -22.81 -0.25 -9.29
C THR A 24 -23.68 -1.07 -8.34
N ASP A 25 -23.69 -2.41 -8.44
CA ASP A 25 -24.53 -3.28 -7.63
C ASP A 25 -24.10 -3.27 -6.15
N PRO A 26 -24.95 -2.83 -5.21
CA PRO A 26 -24.63 -2.87 -3.77
C PRO A 26 -24.35 -4.27 -3.22
N LEU A 27 -24.95 -5.32 -3.82
CA LEU A 27 -24.67 -6.70 -3.43
C LEU A 27 -23.26 -7.12 -3.81
N LEU A 28 -22.75 -6.62 -4.94
CA LEU A 28 -21.35 -6.82 -5.33
C LEU A 28 -20.40 -6.15 -4.35
N SER A 29 -20.66 -4.90 -3.95
CA SER A 29 -19.85 -4.17 -2.96
C SER A 29 -19.72 -4.96 -1.64
N GLY A 30 -20.82 -5.48 -1.11
CA GLY A 30 -20.82 -6.30 0.09
C GLY A 30 -20.00 -7.58 -0.06
N ALA A 31 -20.15 -8.28 -1.19
CA ALA A 31 -19.40 -9.51 -1.49
C ALA A 31 -17.88 -9.25 -1.64
N LEU A 32 -17.51 -8.19 -2.37
CA LEU A 32 -16.11 -7.80 -2.57
C LEU A 32 -15.45 -7.35 -1.27
N THR A 33 -16.14 -6.55 -0.45
CA THR A 33 -15.64 -6.12 0.85
C THR A 33 -15.43 -7.32 1.79
N ALA A 34 -16.36 -8.27 1.82
CA ALA A 34 -16.21 -9.49 2.60
C ALA A 34 -15.05 -10.36 2.09
N ALA A 35 -14.90 -10.48 0.78
CA ALA A 35 -13.76 -11.18 0.17
C ALA A 35 -12.43 -10.50 0.51
N LEU A 36 -12.36 -9.16 0.46
CA LEU A 36 -11.15 -8.41 0.83
C LEU A 36 -10.78 -8.64 2.31
N HIS A 37 -11.73 -8.57 3.22
CA HIS A 37 -11.47 -8.85 4.63
C HIS A 37 -10.99 -10.29 4.89
N ARG A 38 -11.52 -11.25 4.13
CA ARG A 38 -11.14 -12.66 4.25
C ARG A 38 -9.76 -12.95 3.66
N HIS A 39 -9.50 -12.43 2.47
CA HIS A 39 -8.30 -12.74 1.68
C HIS A 39 -7.21 -11.67 1.79
N ARG A 40 -7.54 -10.45 2.23
CA ARG A 40 -6.65 -9.29 2.41
C ARG A 40 -6.08 -8.70 1.12
N LEU A 41 -5.99 -9.51 0.06
CA LEU A 41 -5.52 -9.15 -1.27
C LEU A 41 -6.46 -9.75 -2.32
N LEU A 42 -6.94 -8.91 -3.24
CA LEU A 42 -7.74 -9.37 -4.39
C LEU A 42 -7.05 -8.94 -5.69
N VAL A 43 -6.99 -9.85 -6.65
CA VAL A 43 -6.43 -9.60 -7.98
C VAL A 43 -7.52 -9.81 -9.03
N PHE A 44 -7.82 -8.78 -9.79
CA PHE A 44 -8.78 -8.79 -10.90
C PHE A 44 -7.98 -8.68 -12.20
N PRO A 45 -7.72 -9.78 -12.93
CA PRO A 45 -6.92 -9.72 -14.14
C PRO A 45 -7.71 -9.19 -15.32
N GLY A 46 -6.98 -8.60 -16.28
CA GLY A 46 -7.51 -8.27 -17.61
C GLY A 46 -8.67 -7.27 -17.64
N GLN A 47 -8.71 -6.35 -16.67
CA GLN A 47 -9.72 -5.29 -16.63
C GLN A 47 -9.47 -4.25 -17.73
N HIS A 48 -10.55 -3.61 -18.21
CA HIS A 48 -10.49 -2.54 -19.22
C HIS A 48 -11.17 -1.29 -18.64
N LEU A 49 -10.52 -0.65 -17.65
CA LEU A 49 -11.08 0.47 -16.92
C LEU A 49 -10.57 1.80 -17.48
N ASN A 50 -11.47 2.71 -17.81
CA ASN A 50 -11.14 4.13 -17.93
C ASN A 50 -11.08 4.77 -16.53
N HIS A 51 -10.76 6.07 -16.43
CA HIS A 51 -10.63 6.75 -15.14
C HIS A 51 -11.95 6.75 -14.34
N THR A 52 -13.10 6.91 -15.00
CA THR A 52 -14.42 6.88 -14.35
C THR A 52 -14.73 5.48 -13.83
N ASP A 53 -14.45 4.44 -14.63
CA ASP A 53 -14.65 3.04 -14.24
C ASP A 53 -13.76 2.69 -13.03
N LEU A 54 -12.50 3.16 -13.01
CA LEU A 54 -11.59 2.93 -11.89
C LEU A 54 -12.13 3.57 -10.60
N LEU A 55 -12.65 4.80 -10.65
CA LEU A 55 -13.28 5.44 -9.49
C LEU A 55 -14.55 4.71 -9.05
N SER A 56 -15.38 4.27 -9.99
CA SER A 56 -16.59 3.48 -9.70
C SER A 56 -16.23 2.15 -9.04
N ALA A 57 -15.27 1.40 -9.60
CA ALA A 57 -14.75 0.16 -9.03
C ALA A 57 -14.18 0.37 -7.63
N SER A 58 -13.46 1.48 -7.42
CA SER A 58 -12.89 1.81 -6.10
C SER A 58 -13.97 2.07 -5.06
N SER A 59 -15.07 2.71 -5.45
CA SER A 59 -16.20 3.00 -4.57
C SER A 59 -16.92 1.75 -4.05
N LEU A 60 -16.74 0.60 -4.69
CA LEU A 60 -17.24 -0.69 -4.20
C LEU A 60 -16.56 -1.13 -2.89
N PHE A 61 -15.38 -0.63 -2.58
CA PHE A 61 -14.59 -0.99 -1.40
C PHE A 61 -14.68 0.03 -0.26
N GLY A 62 -15.23 1.21 -0.50
CA GLY A 62 -15.38 2.27 0.51
C GLY A 62 -15.52 3.65 -0.11
N THR A 63 -15.48 4.68 0.74
CA THR A 63 -15.51 6.08 0.30
C THR A 63 -14.16 6.46 -0.29
N LEU A 64 -14.16 7.01 -1.51
CA LEU A 64 -12.94 7.48 -2.16
C LEU A 64 -12.21 8.53 -1.33
N ASP A 65 -10.91 8.37 -1.19
CA ASP A 65 -10.04 9.40 -0.65
C ASP A 65 -9.57 10.31 -1.79
N THR A 66 -10.04 11.55 -1.78
CA THR A 66 -9.67 12.58 -2.76
C THR A 66 -8.58 13.53 -2.25
N ASP A 67 -8.10 13.32 -1.03
CA ASP A 67 -6.97 14.06 -0.45
C ASP A 67 -5.65 13.46 -0.93
N VAL A 68 -5.34 13.68 -2.20
CA VAL A 68 -4.12 13.21 -2.87
C VAL A 68 -3.23 14.39 -3.27
N ASP A 69 -1.95 14.14 -3.42
CA ASP A 69 -1.02 15.16 -3.92
C ASP A 69 -1.36 15.53 -5.36
N ARG A 70 -1.84 16.76 -5.55
CA ARG A 70 -2.29 17.27 -6.85
C ARG A 70 -1.22 17.24 -7.94
N ARG A 71 0.06 17.20 -7.58
CA ARG A 71 1.17 17.12 -8.54
C ARG A 71 1.15 15.81 -9.32
N TYR A 72 0.63 14.75 -8.70
CA TYR A 72 0.58 13.41 -9.25
C TYR A 72 -0.85 12.93 -9.54
N ALA A 73 -1.83 13.81 -9.36
CA ALA A 73 -3.22 13.48 -9.66
C ALA A 73 -3.49 13.52 -11.16
N VAL A 74 -4.32 12.61 -11.63
CA VAL A 74 -4.82 12.65 -13.01
C VAL A 74 -5.72 13.86 -13.20
N GLY A 75 -5.47 14.66 -14.26
CA GLY A 75 -6.27 15.85 -14.56
C GLY A 75 -7.76 15.53 -14.70
N GLY A 76 -8.61 16.24 -13.94
CA GLY A 76 -10.07 16.01 -13.89
C GLY A 76 -10.51 14.84 -12.99
N PHE A 77 -9.57 14.06 -12.41
CA PHE A 77 -9.87 12.90 -11.56
C PHE A 77 -9.06 12.94 -10.25
N PRO A 78 -9.41 13.81 -9.30
CA PRO A 78 -8.61 14.07 -8.10
C PRO A 78 -8.42 12.87 -7.18
N GLY A 79 -9.19 11.80 -7.34
CA GLY A 79 -9.02 10.55 -6.59
C GLY A 79 -8.00 9.58 -7.17
N ILE A 80 -7.41 9.88 -8.35
CA ILE A 80 -6.47 9.00 -9.04
C ILE A 80 -5.06 9.59 -8.98
N THR A 81 -4.11 8.85 -8.41
CA THR A 81 -2.69 9.18 -8.38
C THR A 81 -1.95 8.39 -9.46
N VAL A 82 -1.07 9.05 -10.19
CA VAL A 82 -0.17 8.42 -11.18
C VAL A 82 1.05 7.82 -10.46
N VAL A 83 1.24 6.51 -10.62
CA VAL A 83 2.41 5.77 -10.13
C VAL A 83 3.23 5.31 -11.33
N SER A 84 4.25 6.07 -11.69
CA SER A 84 4.97 5.90 -12.96
C SER A 84 6.43 6.30 -12.84
N ASN A 85 7.31 5.59 -13.55
CA ASN A 85 8.70 5.95 -13.74
C ASN A 85 8.94 6.69 -15.07
N ILE A 86 7.90 7.02 -15.82
CA ILE A 86 7.99 7.71 -17.11
C ILE A 86 8.41 9.17 -16.87
N VAL A 87 9.32 9.63 -17.72
CA VAL A 87 9.78 11.02 -17.75
C VAL A 87 9.37 11.64 -19.09
N GLU A 88 8.63 12.74 -19.05
CA GLU A 88 8.22 13.53 -20.20
C GLU A 88 8.85 14.93 -20.08
N ASP A 89 9.53 15.38 -21.12
CA ASP A 89 10.21 16.68 -21.16
C ASP A 89 11.10 16.96 -19.93
N GLY A 90 11.81 15.93 -19.45
CA GLY A 90 12.67 16.00 -18.27
C GLY A 90 11.93 16.03 -16.93
N THR A 91 10.62 15.91 -16.92
CA THR A 91 9.79 15.89 -15.71
C THR A 91 9.19 14.50 -15.49
N ARG A 92 9.27 14.00 -14.27
CA ARG A 92 8.65 12.73 -13.90
C ARG A 92 7.12 12.86 -13.85
N VAL A 93 6.41 11.94 -14.52
CA VAL A 93 4.95 11.97 -14.63
C VAL A 93 4.25 11.45 -13.36
N GLY A 94 4.91 10.58 -12.58
CA GLY A 94 4.34 9.92 -11.41
C GLY A 94 5.25 9.93 -10.18
N ILE A 95 4.77 9.31 -9.11
CA ILE A 95 5.46 9.27 -7.81
C ILE A 95 6.50 8.14 -7.67
N TYR A 96 6.52 7.15 -8.58
CA TYR A 96 7.43 6.02 -8.55
C TYR A 96 8.71 6.32 -9.33
N ASP A 97 9.89 6.18 -8.72
CA ASP A 97 11.14 6.47 -9.43
C ASP A 97 11.65 5.31 -10.28
N GLY A 98 11.32 4.09 -9.92
CA GLY A 98 11.65 2.88 -10.66
C GLY A 98 13.03 2.32 -10.43
N ASP A 99 14.02 3.13 -10.10
CA ASP A 99 15.42 2.69 -10.05
C ASP A 99 15.80 2.02 -8.73
N HIS A 100 14.98 2.22 -7.69
CA HIS A 100 15.20 1.65 -6.36
C HIS A 100 13.98 0.87 -5.89
N GLU A 101 14.24 -0.12 -5.03
CA GLU A 101 13.17 -0.79 -4.30
C GLU A 101 12.58 0.17 -3.27
N GLU A 102 11.24 0.27 -3.23
CA GLU A 102 10.56 1.02 -2.19
C GLU A 102 10.70 0.33 -0.83
N GLU A 103 10.67 1.09 0.25
CA GLU A 103 10.61 0.54 1.58
C GLU A 103 9.23 -0.09 1.86
N TRP A 104 9.19 -1.16 2.68
CA TRP A 104 7.93 -1.77 3.10
C TRP A 104 7.09 -0.81 3.93
N HIS A 105 5.81 -0.68 3.59
CA HIS A 105 4.90 0.26 4.25
C HIS A 105 3.42 -0.15 4.13
N ALA A 106 2.58 0.53 4.91
CA ALA A 106 1.14 0.62 4.70
C ALA A 106 0.81 2.05 4.23
N ASP A 107 -0.04 2.19 3.22
CA ASP A 107 -0.40 3.49 2.65
C ASP A 107 -1.02 4.43 3.69
N ASN A 108 -0.58 5.69 3.67
CA ASN A 108 -1.14 6.78 4.48
C ASN A 108 -1.20 6.51 5.99
N SER A 109 -0.33 5.65 6.52
CA SER A 109 -0.32 5.35 7.97
C SER A 109 0.02 6.57 8.84
N PHE A 110 0.44 7.68 8.26
CA PHE A 110 0.59 8.99 8.92
C PHE A 110 -0.74 9.75 9.11
N LYS A 111 -1.87 9.22 8.62
CA LYS A 111 -3.21 9.76 8.87
C LYS A 111 -3.80 9.15 10.15
N GLN A 112 -4.63 9.93 10.87
CA GLN A 112 -5.32 9.45 12.08
C GLN A 112 -6.20 8.25 11.76
N ASP A 113 -6.97 8.32 10.66
CA ASP A 113 -7.78 7.23 10.14
C ASP A 113 -6.97 6.49 9.08
N LEU A 114 -6.64 5.24 9.35
CA LEU A 114 -5.90 4.40 8.41
C LEU A 114 -6.69 4.19 7.13
N THR A 115 -6.02 4.31 6.00
CA THR A 115 -6.59 3.93 4.70
C THR A 115 -7.08 2.49 4.76
N ARG A 116 -8.37 2.29 4.42
CA ARG A 116 -8.98 0.95 4.42
C ARG A 116 -8.35 0.08 3.35
N ALA A 117 -8.47 0.50 2.12
CA ALA A 117 -7.91 -0.24 0.99
C ALA A 117 -7.27 0.71 -0.03
N THR A 118 -6.28 0.18 -0.73
CA THR A 118 -5.72 0.78 -1.93
C THR A 118 -5.99 -0.12 -3.12
N LEU A 119 -6.26 0.51 -4.25
CA LEU A 119 -6.43 -0.13 -5.54
C LEU A 119 -5.33 0.37 -6.48
N LEU A 120 -4.70 -0.54 -7.19
CA LEU A 120 -3.65 -0.22 -8.16
C LEU A 120 -3.99 -0.89 -9.49
N TYR A 121 -4.18 -0.08 -10.53
CA TYR A 121 -4.58 -0.51 -11.87
C TYR A 121 -3.44 -0.37 -12.86
N SER A 122 -3.13 -1.42 -13.59
CA SER A 122 -1.99 -1.47 -14.49
C SER A 122 -2.34 -1.05 -15.92
N VAL A 123 -1.66 0.00 -16.39
CA VAL A 123 -1.81 0.56 -17.74
C VAL A 123 -0.63 0.18 -18.63
N ILE A 124 0.60 0.38 -18.15
CA ILE A 124 1.84 0.00 -18.83
C ILE A 124 2.65 -0.84 -17.85
N THR A 125 3.02 -2.06 -18.28
CA THR A 125 3.81 -2.98 -17.47
C THR A 125 5.23 -3.11 -17.98
N PRO A 126 6.24 -3.12 -17.09
CA PRO A 126 7.61 -3.39 -17.47
C PRO A 126 7.77 -4.87 -17.89
N ARG A 127 8.76 -5.14 -18.72
CA ARG A 127 9.10 -6.52 -19.08
C ARG A 127 9.77 -7.30 -17.95
N CYS A 128 10.48 -6.60 -17.08
CA CYS A 128 11.13 -7.14 -15.88
C CYS A 128 11.25 -6.08 -14.78
N GLY A 129 11.18 -6.53 -13.52
CA GLY A 129 11.13 -5.65 -12.36
C GLY A 129 9.78 -4.97 -12.18
N GLY A 130 9.67 -4.05 -11.22
CA GLY A 130 8.47 -3.28 -10.93
C GLY A 130 7.31 -4.10 -10.36
N GLU A 131 7.57 -5.31 -9.89
CA GLU A 131 6.59 -6.12 -9.17
C GLU A 131 6.15 -5.39 -7.89
N THR A 132 4.94 -5.66 -7.42
CA THR A 132 4.51 -5.28 -6.08
C THR A 132 4.52 -6.51 -5.17
N ARG A 133 5.22 -6.40 -4.04
CA ARG A 133 5.26 -7.45 -3.03
C ARG A 133 4.37 -7.06 -1.86
N PHE A 134 3.63 -8.03 -1.34
CA PHE A 134 2.72 -7.89 -0.22
C PHE A 134 3.15 -8.82 0.90
N ALA A 135 3.18 -8.35 2.14
CA ALA A 135 3.48 -9.14 3.32
C ALA A 135 2.23 -9.26 4.21
N ASP A 136 1.84 -10.49 4.56
CA ASP A 136 0.70 -10.76 5.45
C ASP A 136 1.06 -10.44 6.90
N ALA A 137 0.85 -9.18 7.28
CA ALA A 137 1.13 -8.68 8.62
C ALA A 137 0.23 -9.31 9.70
N THR A 138 -0.93 -9.88 9.31
CA THR A 138 -1.82 -10.58 10.24
C THR A 138 -1.26 -11.94 10.63
N ARG A 139 -0.82 -12.71 9.64
CA ARG A 139 -0.20 -14.01 9.87
C ARG A 139 1.16 -13.85 10.55
N ALA A 140 1.95 -12.87 10.13
CA ALA A 140 3.22 -12.56 10.78
C ALA A 140 3.02 -12.25 12.27
N TYR A 141 2.00 -11.45 12.64
CA TYR A 141 1.66 -11.24 14.05
C TYR A 141 1.24 -12.54 14.76
N ALA A 142 0.41 -13.36 14.12
CA ALA A 142 -0.08 -14.62 14.71
C ALA A 142 1.07 -15.59 15.04
N ASP A 143 2.11 -15.60 14.23
CA ASP A 143 3.28 -16.48 14.36
C ASP A 143 4.41 -15.90 15.25
N LEU A 144 4.26 -14.66 15.79
CA LEU A 144 5.25 -14.12 16.74
C LEU A 144 5.32 -14.96 18.01
N PRO A 145 6.50 -15.08 18.63
CA PRO A 145 6.65 -15.63 19.98
C PRO A 145 5.79 -14.88 21.00
N THR A 146 5.30 -15.60 22.02
CA THR A 146 4.39 -15.03 23.03
C THR A 146 4.99 -13.85 23.78
N ASP A 147 6.26 -13.96 24.18
CA ASP A 147 7.01 -12.90 24.86
C ASP A 147 7.11 -11.61 24.01
N LEU A 148 7.29 -11.76 22.70
CA LEU A 148 7.35 -10.62 21.79
C LEU A 148 5.96 -9.99 21.60
N LYS A 149 4.88 -10.80 21.49
CA LYS A 149 3.49 -10.31 21.49
C LYS A 149 3.15 -9.52 22.75
N GLU A 150 3.54 -10.03 23.91
CA GLU A 150 3.33 -9.35 25.20
C GLU A 150 4.12 -8.04 25.24
N ARG A 151 5.39 -8.05 24.81
CA ARG A 151 6.24 -6.85 24.76
C ARG A 151 5.63 -5.74 23.90
N ILE A 152 5.10 -6.07 22.70
CA ILE A 152 4.57 -5.06 21.77
C ILE A 152 3.10 -4.71 22.00
N GLY A 153 2.41 -5.46 22.84
CA GLY A 153 0.94 -5.40 22.97
C GLY A 153 0.35 -4.03 23.26
N ASN A 154 1.11 -3.20 24.00
CA ASN A 154 0.71 -1.82 24.37
C ASN A 154 1.60 -0.75 23.74
N LEU A 155 2.60 -1.12 22.92
CA LEU A 155 3.49 -0.16 22.30
C LEU A 155 2.80 0.55 21.14
N ARG A 156 3.14 1.82 20.99
CA ARG A 156 2.65 2.70 19.92
C ARG A 156 3.85 3.26 19.16
N ALA A 157 3.72 3.35 17.84
CA ALA A 157 4.70 3.98 16.98
C ALA A 157 4.21 5.36 16.54
N VAL A 158 5.14 6.29 16.41
CA VAL A 158 4.91 7.63 15.88
C VAL A 158 5.06 7.57 14.36
N HIS A 159 4.00 7.90 13.63
CA HIS A 159 3.98 7.96 12.18
C HIS A 159 4.00 9.41 11.71
N SER A 160 4.95 9.76 10.84
CA SER A 160 5.20 11.12 10.38
C SER A 160 5.42 11.18 8.87
N ILE A 161 4.65 12.04 8.20
CA ILE A 161 4.89 12.33 6.78
C ILE A 161 6.18 13.14 6.57
N GLN A 162 6.67 13.82 7.61
CA GLN A 162 7.94 14.54 7.57
C GLN A 162 9.11 13.58 7.38
N GLN A 163 9.07 12.41 8.01
CA GLN A 163 10.07 11.35 7.82
C GLN A 163 10.11 10.86 6.38
N LEU A 164 8.95 10.69 5.74
CA LEU A 164 8.90 10.37 4.32
C LEU A 164 9.65 11.41 3.48
N GLY A 165 9.42 12.70 3.73
CA GLY A 165 10.11 13.80 3.05
C GLY A 165 11.63 13.80 3.27
N ILE A 166 12.08 13.55 4.52
CA ILE A 166 13.51 13.48 4.87
C ILE A 166 14.17 12.30 4.16
N ARG A 167 13.57 11.12 4.20
CA ARG A 167 14.11 9.91 3.55
C ARG A 167 14.14 10.02 2.03
N GLN A 168 13.10 10.58 1.42
CA GLN A 168 13.07 10.87 -0.01
C GLN A 168 14.16 11.86 -0.42
N ALA A 169 14.43 12.89 0.40
CA ALA A 169 15.51 13.84 0.17
C ALA A 169 16.90 13.20 0.31
N GLN A 170 17.08 12.29 1.27
CA GLN A 170 18.33 11.53 1.46
C GLN A 170 18.58 10.54 0.30
N ALA A 171 17.53 9.86 -0.19
CA ALA A 171 17.63 8.92 -1.30
C ALA A 171 17.90 9.61 -2.65
N ALA A 172 17.52 10.88 -2.79
CA ALA A 172 17.65 11.63 -4.05
C ALA A 172 19.06 12.14 -4.36
N ASP A 173 20.09 11.76 -3.57
CA ASP A 173 21.52 12.11 -3.83
C ASP A 173 21.72 13.59 -4.21
N GLY A 174 21.12 14.51 -3.44
CA GLY A 174 21.23 15.95 -3.67
C GLY A 174 20.39 16.51 -4.81
N ARG A 175 19.57 15.72 -5.49
CA ARG A 175 18.55 16.21 -6.41
C ARG A 175 17.34 16.64 -5.59
N SER A 176 17.23 17.95 -5.39
CA SER A 176 16.13 18.59 -4.68
C SER A 176 14.79 18.20 -5.31
N SER A 177 14.12 17.20 -4.79
CA SER A 177 12.67 17.18 -4.87
C SER A 177 12.20 18.21 -3.83
N ALA A 178 12.08 19.45 -4.27
CA ALA A 178 11.39 20.46 -3.48
C ALA A 178 9.95 19.97 -3.33
N ALA A 179 9.67 19.26 -2.27
CA ALA A 179 8.33 19.08 -1.74
C ALA A 179 7.87 20.49 -1.31
N GLY A 180 7.44 21.26 -2.29
CA GLY A 180 6.91 22.60 -2.12
C GLY A 180 5.52 22.52 -1.51
N GLY A 181 5.48 22.50 -0.22
CA GLY A 181 4.34 22.56 0.65
C GLY A 181 4.85 22.24 2.04
N SER A 182 4.59 23.09 3.02
CA SER A 182 5.04 22.87 4.39
C SER A 182 4.52 21.53 4.90
N LEU A 183 5.29 20.46 4.70
CA LEU A 183 5.08 19.16 5.36
C LEU A 183 5.33 19.28 6.87
N ALA A 184 5.96 20.37 7.31
CA ALA A 184 6.34 20.63 8.70
C ALA A 184 5.15 20.78 9.67
N ASP A 185 3.96 21.13 9.16
CA ASP A 185 2.76 21.38 9.97
C ASP A 185 1.80 20.20 10.06
N ARG A 186 2.11 19.05 9.44
CA ARG A 186 1.25 17.86 9.59
C ARG A 186 1.60 17.15 10.89
N ALA A 187 0.59 17.06 11.76
CA ALA A 187 0.73 16.43 13.07
C ALA A 187 1.25 14.98 12.94
N GLN A 188 2.15 14.62 13.84
CA GLN A 188 2.53 13.23 14.06
C GLN A 188 1.32 12.47 14.60
N VAL A 189 1.15 11.24 14.15
CA VAL A 189 0.06 10.36 14.59
C VAL A 189 0.66 9.14 15.26
N GLU A 190 0.10 8.77 16.40
CA GLU A 190 0.47 7.55 17.07
C GLU A 190 -0.51 6.43 16.75
N HIS A 191 0.02 5.28 16.32
CA HIS A 191 -0.74 4.05 16.14
C HIS A 191 -0.19 2.92 17.01
N PRO A 192 -1.03 1.98 17.49
CA PRO A 192 -0.51 0.74 18.07
C PRO A 192 0.41 0.02 17.08
N LEU A 193 1.51 -0.59 17.56
CA LEU A 193 2.35 -1.45 16.70
C LEU A 193 1.59 -2.68 16.18
N ALA A 194 0.61 -3.16 16.95
CA ALA A 194 -0.23 -4.29 16.58
C ALA A 194 -1.72 -3.94 16.75
N PRO A 195 -2.30 -3.07 15.87
CA PRO A 195 -3.70 -2.71 15.95
C PRO A 195 -4.62 -3.90 15.71
N VAL A 196 -5.82 -3.82 16.29
CA VAL A 196 -6.92 -4.74 16.01
C VAL A 196 -7.68 -4.23 14.77
N HIS A 197 -7.84 -5.07 13.78
CA HIS A 197 -8.61 -4.72 12.59
C HIS A 197 -10.09 -4.50 12.97
N PRO A 198 -10.71 -3.35 12.64
CA PRO A 198 -12.02 -2.95 13.17
C PRO A 198 -13.18 -3.85 12.72
N VAL A 199 -13.02 -4.61 11.64
CA VAL A 199 -14.07 -5.50 11.10
C VAL A 199 -13.81 -6.95 11.44
N THR A 200 -12.57 -7.43 11.26
CA THR A 200 -12.25 -8.87 11.44
C THR A 200 -11.88 -9.21 12.88
N GLY A 201 -11.52 -8.23 13.70
CA GLY A 201 -11.00 -8.44 15.05
C GLY A 201 -9.58 -9.04 15.11
N ILE A 202 -8.94 -9.28 13.96
CA ILE A 202 -7.61 -9.88 13.87
C ILE A 202 -6.55 -8.79 14.07
N ARG A 203 -5.49 -9.09 14.81
CA ARG A 203 -4.33 -8.18 14.93
C ARG A 203 -3.39 -8.31 13.75
N SER A 204 -2.78 -7.19 13.37
CA SER A 204 -1.74 -7.12 12.35
C SER A 204 -0.57 -6.27 12.84
N LEU A 205 0.62 -6.46 12.28
CA LEU A 205 1.76 -5.59 12.53
C LEU A 205 1.66 -4.36 11.61
N LEU A 206 1.46 -3.19 12.20
CA LEU A 206 1.47 -1.92 11.46
C LEU A 206 2.88 -1.35 11.47
N LEU A 207 3.66 -1.74 10.48
CA LEU A 207 5.07 -1.38 10.34
C LEU A 207 5.26 -0.58 9.05
N GLY A 208 6.39 0.08 8.95
CA GLY A 208 6.80 0.78 7.74
C GLY A 208 7.97 1.68 8.05
N SER A 209 9.13 1.36 7.48
CA SER A 209 10.34 2.16 7.67
C SER A 209 10.22 3.56 7.06
N MET A 210 9.31 3.72 6.09
CA MET A 210 9.14 4.96 5.34
C MET A 210 8.61 6.13 6.19
N VAL A 211 7.72 5.86 7.14
CA VAL A 211 6.98 6.89 7.89
C VAL A 211 7.05 6.74 9.40
N ILE A 212 7.56 5.63 9.93
CA ILE A 212 7.71 5.44 11.37
C ILE A 212 8.98 6.16 11.82
N ASP A 213 8.80 7.03 12.82
CA ASP A 213 9.86 7.82 13.41
C ASP A 213 10.44 7.11 14.62
N ASP A 214 9.57 6.72 15.56
CA ASP A 214 9.97 6.14 16.84
C ASP A 214 8.86 5.29 17.47
N ILE A 215 9.20 4.59 18.56
CA ILE A 215 8.26 3.90 19.44
C ILE A 215 8.16 4.65 20.75
N VAL A 216 6.95 5.06 21.11
CA VAL A 216 6.69 5.85 22.31
C VAL A 216 7.23 5.14 23.56
N GLY A 217 8.08 5.83 24.30
CA GLY A 217 8.63 5.35 25.57
C GLY A 217 9.85 4.43 25.48
N LEU A 218 10.36 4.18 24.29
CA LEU A 218 11.64 3.48 24.09
C LEU A 218 12.77 4.47 23.74
N SER A 219 14.01 4.05 23.89
CA SER A 219 15.15 4.77 23.34
C SER A 219 15.18 4.60 21.81
N ASP A 220 15.83 5.54 21.07
CA ASP A 220 16.01 5.45 19.62
C ASP A 220 16.66 4.12 19.21
N GLN A 221 17.63 3.65 20.00
CA GLN A 221 18.30 2.37 19.76
C GLN A 221 17.37 1.17 19.91
N ASP A 222 16.58 1.13 21.01
CA ASP A 222 15.63 0.06 21.26
C ASP A 222 14.49 0.05 20.25
N SER A 223 13.99 1.26 19.89
CA SER A 223 12.98 1.47 18.85
C SER A 223 13.48 0.91 17.50
N SER A 224 14.66 1.34 17.06
CA SER A 224 15.23 0.92 15.79
C SER A 224 15.47 -0.60 15.75
N GLN A 225 15.98 -1.19 16.82
CA GLN A 225 16.23 -2.63 16.90
C GLN A 225 14.92 -3.44 16.88
N LEU A 226 13.91 -2.99 17.62
CA LEU A 226 12.62 -3.66 17.67
C LEU A 226 11.90 -3.57 16.33
N LEU A 227 11.85 -2.38 15.71
CA LEU A 227 11.24 -2.18 14.39
C LEU A 227 11.95 -3.02 13.32
N ALA A 228 13.28 -3.06 13.31
CA ALA A 228 14.03 -3.90 12.37
C ALA A 228 13.73 -5.40 12.56
N THR A 229 13.64 -5.87 13.80
CA THR A 229 13.31 -7.26 14.12
C THR A 229 11.91 -7.63 13.64
N LEU A 230 10.91 -6.80 13.93
CA LEU A 230 9.52 -7.03 13.51
C LEU A 230 9.37 -6.96 11.99
N LEU A 231 10.03 -6.01 11.34
CA LEU A 231 9.99 -5.86 9.89
C LEU A 231 10.63 -7.06 9.18
N ALA A 232 11.83 -7.49 9.61
CA ALA A 232 12.51 -8.66 9.05
C ALA A 232 11.67 -9.93 9.19
N HIS A 233 10.97 -10.11 10.33
CA HIS A 233 10.05 -11.22 10.53
C HIS A 233 8.88 -11.13 9.55
N THR A 234 8.19 -9.97 9.49
CA THR A 234 6.98 -9.76 8.68
C THR A 234 7.24 -9.90 7.19
N THR A 235 8.44 -9.51 6.72
CA THR A 235 8.82 -9.54 5.31
C THR A 235 9.60 -10.78 4.90
N SER A 236 9.66 -11.80 5.78
CA SER A 236 10.26 -13.09 5.46
C SER A 236 9.38 -13.90 4.48
N ALA A 237 10.02 -14.80 3.74
CA ALA A 237 9.41 -15.51 2.61
C ALA A 237 8.05 -16.19 2.89
N PRO A 238 7.77 -16.77 4.08
CA PRO A 238 6.47 -17.40 4.34
C PRO A 238 5.28 -16.45 4.30
N TYR A 239 5.51 -15.15 4.50
CA TYR A 239 4.46 -14.14 4.58
C TYR A 239 4.34 -13.28 3.32
N VAL A 240 5.25 -13.45 2.34
CA VAL A 240 5.32 -12.57 1.18
C VAL A 240 4.71 -13.21 -0.07
N HIS A 241 3.84 -12.46 -0.73
CA HIS A 241 3.35 -12.71 -2.09
C HIS A 241 3.91 -11.65 -3.03
N THR A 242 4.41 -12.08 -4.20
CA THR A 242 4.90 -11.18 -5.26
C THR A 242 3.90 -11.18 -6.42
N HIS A 243 3.29 -10.03 -6.67
CA HIS A 243 2.44 -9.82 -7.83
C HIS A 243 3.26 -9.28 -9.01
N ARG A 244 3.30 -10.04 -10.09
CA ARG A 244 3.85 -9.62 -11.38
C ARG A 244 2.74 -9.06 -12.23
N TRP A 245 2.91 -7.82 -12.63
CA TRP A 245 1.88 -7.09 -13.35
C TRP A 245 1.69 -7.56 -14.79
N ASN A 246 0.44 -7.78 -15.18
CA ASN A 246 0.02 -7.77 -16.58
C ASN A 246 -0.80 -6.50 -16.84
N GLN A 247 -0.82 -6.06 -18.09
CA GLN A 247 -1.68 -4.94 -18.48
C GLN A 247 -3.16 -5.26 -18.18
N GLY A 248 -3.86 -4.33 -17.56
CA GLY A 248 -5.25 -4.50 -17.16
C GLY A 248 -5.44 -5.21 -15.80
N ASP A 249 -4.37 -5.60 -15.09
CA ASP A 249 -4.53 -6.09 -13.73
C ASP A 249 -5.00 -4.95 -12.81
N LEU A 250 -6.06 -5.20 -12.03
CA LEU A 250 -6.43 -4.37 -10.88
C LEU A 250 -6.15 -5.18 -9.62
N VAL A 251 -5.33 -4.64 -8.73
CA VAL A 251 -5.01 -5.25 -7.44
C VAL A 251 -5.55 -4.39 -6.32
N VAL A 252 -6.25 -5.02 -5.37
CA VAL A 252 -6.86 -4.36 -4.20
C VAL A 252 -6.33 -5.00 -2.93
N TRP A 253 -5.87 -4.20 -1.98
CA TRP A 253 -5.39 -4.72 -0.69
C TRP A 253 -5.89 -3.93 0.50
N ASP A 254 -6.04 -4.62 1.64
CA ASP A 254 -6.38 -4.01 2.92
C ASP A 254 -5.10 -3.53 3.63
N ASN A 255 -4.92 -2.21 3.72
CA ASN A 255 -3.75 -1.58 4.36
C ASN A 255 -3.65 -1.82 5.86
N ARG A 256 -4.74 -2.29 6.49
CA ARG A 256 -4.78 -2.61 7.92
C ARG A 256 -4.34 -4.05 8.21
N ALA A 257 -4.06 -4.83 7.14
CA ALA A 257 -3.71 -6.24 7.22
C ALA A 257 -2.40 -6.57 6.51
N LEU A 258 -2.00 -5.78 5.52
CA LEU A 258 -0.83 -6.01 4.68
C LEU A 258 0.15 -4.84 4.73
N LEU A 259 1.44 -5.16 4.64
CA LEU A 259 2.47 -4.24 4.18
C LEU A 259 2.74 -4.51 2.70
N HIS A 260 3.24 -3.50 2.00
CA HIS A 260 3.64 -3.67 0.60
C HIS A 260 4.90 -2.87 0.25
N THR A 261 5.50 -3.23 -0.88
CA THR A 261 6.67 -2.56 -1.48
C THR A 261 6.66 -2.76 -2.99
N ALA A 262 7.26 -1.84 -3.74
CA ALA A 262 7.53 -2.01 -5.17
C ALA A 262 9.00 -2.38 -5.40
N SER A 263 9.23 -3.39 -6.23
CA SER A 263 10.58 -3.77 -6.66
C SER A 263 11.14 -2.73 -7.62
N ALA A 264 12.47 -2.62 -7.67
CA ALA A 264 13.14 -1.79 -8.67
C ALA A 264 12.80 -2.24 -10.10
N CYS A 265 12.79 -1.26 -11.00
CA CYS A 265 12.53 -1.43 -12.43
C CYS A 265 13.46 -0.47 -13.18
N ASP A 266 14.43 -0.99 -13.93
CA ASP A 266 15.36 -0.17 -14.72
C ASP A 266 14.58 0.80 -15.64
N SER A 267 14.45 2.05 -15.20
CA SER A 267 13.66 3.09 -15.87
C SER A 267 14.21 3.46 -17.26
N SER A 268 15.48 3.17 -17.54
CA SER A 268 16.08 3.39 -18.85
C SER A 268 15.63 2.40 -19.91
N ARG A 269 15.07 1.26 -19.53
CA ARG A 269 14.67 0.14 -20.40
C ARG A 269 13.21 -0.26 -20.28
N ASN A 270 12.58 0.08 -19.17
CA ASN A 270 11.25 -0.39 -18.86
C ASN A 270 10.37 0.78 -18.39
N SER A 271 9.24 0.98 -19.05
CA SER A 271 8.22 1.92 -18.60
C SER A 271 7.19 1.21 -17.75
N ARG A 272 6.78 1.84 -16.66
CA ARG A 272 5.72 1.41 -15.76
C ARG A 272 4.75 2.55 -15.54
N LEU A 273 3.46 2.32 -15.79
CA LEU A 273 2.39 3.26 -15.51
C LEU A 273 1.24 2.51 -14.84
N LEU A 274 0.96 2.86 -13.62
CA LEU A 274 -0.18 2.40 -12.86
C LEU A 274 -1.00 3.60 -12.36
N PHE A 275 -2.30 3.38 -12.13
CA PHE A 275 -3.19 4.33 -11.49
C PHE A 275 -3.57 3.82 -10.10
N ARG A 276 -3.37 4.66 -9.09
CA ARG A 276 -3.68 4.35 -7.69
C ARG A 276 -4.90 5.14 -7.23
N THR A 277 -5.82 4.45 -6.58
CA THR A 277 -6.89 5.03 -5.78
C THR A 277 -6.85 4.51 -4.36
N SER A 278 -7.41 5.23 -3.42
CA SER A 278 -7.52 4.80 -2.02
C SER A 278 -8.94 5.05 -1.51
N VAL A 279 -9.38 4.21 -0.56
CA VAL A 279 -10.69 4.33 0.08
C VAL A 279 -10.59 4.30 1.60
N ARG A 280 -11.55 4.97 2.25
CA ARG A 280 -11.72 5.08 3.70
C ARG A 280 -12.91 4.29 4.20
#